data_713c30dc4093501ed6abe12bd6f05fa0
#
_entry.id   713c30dc4093501ed6abe12bd6f05fa0
#
_cell.length_a   1.000
_cell.length_b   1.000
_cell.length_c   1.000
_cell.angle_alpha   90.00
_cell.angle_beta   90.00
_cell.angle_gamma   90.00
#
_symmetry.space_group_name_H-M   'P 1'
#
loop_
_entity.id
_entity.type
_entity.pdbx_description
1 polymer ?
#
loop_
_entity_poly.entity_id
_entity_poly.type
_entity_poly.pdbx_seq_one_letter_code
_entity_poly.pdbx_strand_id
1 'polypeptide(L)'
;MEDTKYKAFVTKESDSGFSNSIENLSTADLKDNDLIVKVSFSSLNYKDALSASGNKGVTREYPHTPGIDAVGEVIESNSSDFKTGEKIIVTGYDLGMNTYGGFGQYISIPANWAIPLPEQLSEAEAMSIGTAGLTAGLCVRKLLMNDLAPD
;
A
#
# COMPACT_ATOMS: atom_id res chain seq x y z
N MET A 1 -3.11 -15.95 12.83
CA MET A 1 -2.68 -16.59 11.54
C MET A 1 -1.45 -17.45 11.76
N GLU A 2 -1.29 -18.58 11.04
CA GLU A 2 -0.02 -19.31 11.01
C GLU A 2 1.05 -18.47 10.31
N ASP A 3 2.31 -18.56 10.79
CA ASP A 3 3.44 -17.85 10.18
C ASP A 3 3.62 -18.30 8.71
N THR A 4 3.43 -17.34 7.80
CA THR A 4 3.49 -17.57 6.35
C THR A 4 4.70 -16.85 5.76
N LYS A 5 5.53 -17.58 5.02
CA LYS A 5 6.63 -16.97 4.25
C LYS A 5 6.11 -16.37 2.95
N TYR A 6 6.58 -15.18 2.61
CA TYR A 6 6.15 -14.45 1.43
C TYR A 6 7.27 -13.64 0.79
N LYS A 7 7.10 -13.27 -0.47
CA LYS A 7 8.05 -12.44 -1.20
C LYS A 7 7.70 -10.97 -1.09
N ALA A 8 8.74 -10.14 -0.90
CA ALA A 8 8.62 -8.70 -0.92
C ALA A 8 9.83 -8.08 -1.63
N PHE A 9 9.62 -6.92 -2.26
CA PHE A 9 10.69 -6.03 -2.67
C PHE A 9 11.20 -5.29 -1.44
N VAL A 10 12.47 -5.47 -1.11
CA VAL A 10 13.06 -4.92 0.12
C VAL A 10 14.20 -3.98 -0.24
N THR A 11 14.15 -2.79 0.31
CA THR A 11 15.27 -1.82 0.30
C THR A 11 16.04 -1.94 1.59
N LYS A 12 17.37 -2.08 1.50
CA LYS A 12 18.29 -2.14 2.63
C LYS A 12 19.30 -1.01 2.60
N GLU A 13 19.62 -0.50 3.77
CA GLU A 13 20.70 0.47 3.99
C GLU A 13 21.97 -0.26 4.44
N SER A 14 23.10 0.18 3.92
CA SER A 14 24.45 -0.30 4.30
C SER A 14 25.44 0.84 4.25
N ASP A 15 26.67 0.62 4.70
CA ASP A 15 27.75 1.61 4.61
C ASP A 15 28.06 2.05 3.18
N SER A 16 27.77 1.22 2.20
CA SER A 16 27.96 1.50 0.77
C SER A 16 26.74 2.18 0.09
N GLY A 17 25.66 2.45 0.83
CA GLY A 17 24.41 3.04 0.35
C GLY A 17 23.23 2.09 0.39
N PHE A 18 22.28 2.29 -0.52
CA PHE A 18 21.03 1.53 -0.56
C PHE A 18 21.05 0.46 -1.64
N SER A 19 20.44 -0.68 -1.35
CA SER A 19 20.29 -1.80 -2.28
C SER A 19 18.87 -2.35 -2.25
N ASN A 20 18.42 -2.87 -3.39
CA ASN A 20 17.07 -3.43 -3.56
C ASN A 20 17.13 -4.89 -3.98
N SER A 21 16.31 -5.73 -3.38
CA SER A 21 16.22 -7.16 -3.70
C SER A 21 14.83 -7.72 -3.42
N ILE A 22 14.48 -8.84 -4.09
CA ILE A 22 13.32 -9.62 -3.69
C ILE A 22 13.74 -10.59 -2.60
N GLU A 23 13.09 -10.51 -1.46
CA GLU A 23 13.39 -11.31 -0.28
C GLU A 23 12.19 -12.12 0.20
N ASN A 24 12.49 -13.17 0.97
CA ASN A 24 11.46 -13.92 1.69
C ASN A 24 11.35 -13.34 3.10
N LEU A 25 10.19 -12.76 3.40
CA LEU A 25 9.82 -12.27 4.71
C LEU A 25 8.84 -13.23 5.38
N SER A 26 8.48 -12.94 6.62
CA SER A 26 7.49 -13.67 7.40
C SER A 26 6.33 -12.76 7.79
N THR A 27 5.11 -13.28 7.77
CA THR A 27 3.96 -12.54 8.30
C THR A 27 4.08 -12.28 9.82
N ALA A 28 4.91 -13.05 10.52
CA ALA A 28 5.23 -12.80 11.92
C ALA A 28 6.07 -11.52 12.14
N ASP A 29 6.75 -11.03 11.08
CA ASP A 29 7.56 -9.79 11.13
C ASP A 29 6.73 -8.53 10.82
N LEU A 30 5.46 -8.69 10.42
CA LEU A 30 4.55 -7.57 10.19
C LEU A 30 4.18 -6.90 11.52
N LYS A 31 3.98 -5.57 11.49
CA LYS A 31 3.48 -4.84 12.66
C LYS A 31 2.11 -5.40 13.08
N ASP A 32 1.84 -5.39 14.37
CA ASP A 32 0.53 -5.77 14.92
C ASP A 32 -0.47 -4.61 14.70
N ASN A 33 -1.25 -4.73 13.63
CA ASN A 33 -2.33 -3.82 13.28
C ASN A 33 -3.67 -4.58 13.18
N ASP A 34 -4.74 -3.86 12.85
CA ASP A 34 -6.09 -4.42 12.84
C ASP A 34 -6.33 -5.45 11.74
N LEU A 35 -5.71 -5.24 10.56
CA LEU A 35 -5.93 -6.08 9.38
C LEU A 35 -4.62 -6.64 8.85
N ILE A 36 -4.61 -7.93 8.53
CA ILE A 36 -3.61 -8.52 7.64
C ILE A 36 -4.26 -8.78 6.28
N VAL A 37 -3.63 -8.25 5.24
CA VAL A 37 -4.15 -8.28 3.88
C VAL A 37 -3.19 -9.02 2.96
N LYS A 38 -3.70 -9.99 2.21
CA LYS A 38 -2.98 -10.62 1.10
C LYS A 38 -3.13 -9.75 -0.13
N VAL A 39 -2.02 -9.13 -0.54
CA VAL A 39 -1.99 -8.18 -1.66
C VAL A 39 -2.14 -8.92 -2.99
N SER A 40 -3.07 -8.45 -3.81
CA SER A 40 -3.27 -8.92 -5.19
C SER A 40 -2.54 -8.01 -6.18
N PHE A 41 -2.67 -6.69 -6.02
CA PHE A 41 -2.04 -5.68 -6.87
C PHE A 41 -1.62 -4.46 -6.04
N SER A 42 -0.65 -3.74 -6.58
CA SER A 42 -0.18 -2.44 -6.09
C SER A 42 0.00 -1.49 -7.27
N SER A 43 0.05 -0.18 -7.01
CA SER A 43 0.38 0.85 -8.01
C SER A 43 1.85 1.25 -7.91
N LEU A 44 2.35 1.95 -8.93
CA LEU A 44 3.67 2.57 -8.91
C LEU A 44 3.52 4.09 -8.76
N ASN A 45 4.18 4.65 -7.75
CA ASN A 45 4.17 6.08 -7.46
C ASN A 45 5.59 6.62 -7.33
N TYR A 46 5.80 7.90 -7.59
CA TYR A 46 7.09 8.55 -7.40
C TYR A 46 7.63 8.40 -5.96
N LYS A 47 6.73 8.39 -4.98
CA LYS A 47 7.07 8.19 -3.57
C LYS A 47 7.68 6.81 -3.30
N ASP A 48 7.24 5.78 -4.01
CA ASP A 48 7.82 4.43 -3.90
C ASP A 48 9.27 4.41 -4.39
N ALA A 49 9.56 5.12 -5.50
CA ALA A 49 10.92 5.27 -5.99
C ALA A 49 11.82 6.03 -5.01
N LEU A 50 11.29 7.06 -4.35
CA LEU A 50 12.02 7.78 -3.30
C LEU A 50 12.33 6.86 -2.10
N SER A 51 11.35 6.07 -1.64
CA SER A 51 11.56 5.08 -0.59
C SER A 51 12.62 4.05 -0.99
N ALA A 52 12.50 3.49 -2.21
CA ALA A 52 13.45 2.51 -2.74
C ALA A 52 14.86 3.05 -3.00
N SER A 53 15.03 4.37 -3.11
CA SER A 53 16.34 5.04 -3.26
C SER A 53 16.94 5.55 -1.95
N GLY A 54 16.30 5.30 -0.80
CA GLY A 54 16.83 5.66 0.50
C GLY A 54 16.55 7.09 0.94
N ASN A 55 15.51 7.73 0.38
CA ASN A 55 15.14 9.09 0.79
C ASN A 55 14.55 9.10 2.20
N LYS A 56 15.31 9.59 3.18
CA LYS A 56 14.92 9.65 4.60
C LYS A 56 13.75 10.60 4.88
N GLY A 57 13.39 11.47 3.95
CA GLY A 57 12.17 12.30 4.01
C GLY A 57 10.89 11.50 3.73
N VAL A 58 11.03 10.29 3.16
CA VAL A 58 9.90 9.37 2.88
C VAL A 58 9.95 8.17 3.81
N THR A 59 11.06 7.46 3.87
CA THR A 59 11.23 6.28 4.73
C THR A 59 12.39 6.50 5.69
N ARG A 60 12.12 6.43 6.98
CA ARG A 60 13.09 6.76 8.03
C ARG A 60 13.99 5.60 8.39
N GLU A 61 13.45 4.38 8.37
CA GLU A 61 14.12 3.17 8.84
C GLU A 61 14.16 2.10 7.77
N TYR A 62 15.27 1.39 7.67
CA TYR A 62 15.49 0.26 6.77
C TYR A 62 15.99 -0.96 7.56
N PRO A 63 15.74 -2.22 7.12
CA PRO A 63 15.13 -2.57 5.82
C PRO A 63 13.65 -2.20 5.72
N HIS A 64 13.18 -1.89 4.49
CA HIS A 64 11.82 -1.47 4.25
C HIS A 64 11.26 -2.03 2.94
N THR A 65 9.93 -2.22 2.90
CA THR A 65 9.18 -2.59 1.69
C THR A 65 8.32 -1.40 1.25
N PRO A 66 8.60 -0.76 0.10
CA PRO A 66 7.80 0.33 -0.45
C PRO A 66 6.42 -0.11 -0.95
N GLY A 67 5.66 0.85 -1.52
CA GLY A 67 4.35 0.63 -2.13
C GLY A 67 3.24 1.31 -1.33
N ILE A 68 2.89 2.56 -1.72
CA ILE A 68 1.90 3.38 -0.98
C ILE A 68 0.46 3.01 -1.28
N ASP A 69 0.22 2.15 -2.26
CA ASP A 69 -1.11 1.67 -2.67
C ASP A 69 -1.14 0.14 -2.66
N ALA A 70 -2.26 -0.43 -2.26
CA ALA A 70 -2.51 -1.85 -2.38
C ALA A 70 -4.00 -2.16 -2.48
N VAL A 71 -4.33 -3.25 -3.16
CA VAL A 71 -5.62 -3.92 -3.14
C VAL A 71 -5.40 -5.38 -2.83
N GLY A 72 -6.28 -5.97 -2.05
CA GLY A 72 -6.16 -7.38 -1.70
C GLY A 72 -7.29 -7.87 -0.80
N GLU A 73 -7.14 -9.10 -0.35
CA GLU A 73 -8.09 -9.80 0.51
C GLU A 73 -7.66 -9.75 1.97
N VAL A 74 -8.56 -9.37 2.85
CA VAL A 74 -8.37 -9.45 4.31
C VAL A 74 -8.30 -10.92 4.70
N ILE A 75 -7.17 -11.36 5.24
CA ILE A 75 -6.96 -12.74 5.69
C ILE A 75 -7.03 -12.90 7.21
N GLU A 76 -6.84 -11.81 7.95
CA GLU A 76 -7.05 -11.72 9.38
C GLU A 76 -7.56 -10.33 9.75
N SER A 77 -8.54 -10.27 10.66
CA SER A 77 -9.14 -9.03 11.13
C SER A 77 -9.38 -9.06 12.63
N ASN A 78 -8.86 -8.03 13.31
CA ASN A 78 -9.16 -7.68 14.70
C ASN A 78 -10.14 -6.49 14.78
N SER A 79 -10.70 -6.05 13.64
CA SER A 79 -11.66 -4.94 13.54
C SER A 79 -13.09 -5.46 13.38
N SER A 80 -14.08 -4.69 13.87
CA SER A 80 -15.50 -4.92 13.58
C SER A 80 -15.91 -4.50 12.17
N ASP A 81 -15.12 -3.65 11.50
CA ASP A 81 -15.48 -2.98 10.25
C ASP A 81 -15.21 -3.84 9.01
N PHE A 82 -14.28 -4.81 9.14
CA PHE A 82 -13.91 -5.72 8.06
C PHE A 82 -13.84 -7.16 8.53
N LYS A 83 -14.21 -8.07 7.64
CA LYS A 83 -14.16 -9.53 7.88
C LYS A 83 -13.15 -10.19 6.96
N THR A 84 -12.63 -11.33 7.40
CA THR A 84 -11.83 -12.22 6.55
C THR A 84 -12.58 -12.58 5.27
N GLY A 85 -11.89 -12.51 4.12
CA GLY A 85 -12.43 -12.74 2.79
C GLY A 85 -12.90 -11.46 2.08
N GLU A 86 -13.05 -10.34 2.78
CA GLU A 86 -13.42 -9.08 2.15
C GLU A 86 -12.24 -8.49 1.36
N LYS A 87 -12.56 -7.91 0.19
CA LYS A 87 -11.57 -7.19 -0.63
C LYS A 87 -11.56 -5.72 -0.28
N ILE A 88 -10.36 -5.20 -0.06
CA ILE A 88 -10.15 -3.80 0.34
C ILE A 88 -9.10 -3.12 -0.54
N ILE A 89 -9.21 -1.80 -0.58
CA ILE A 89 -8.21 -0.88 -1.13
C ILE A 89 -7.61 -0.09 0.02
N VAL A 90 -6.31 0.16 -0.04
CA VAL A 90 -5.62 1.15 0.77
C VAL A 90 -4.75 2.01 -0.12
N THR A 91 -4.84 3.35 0.05
CA THR A 91 -4.04 4.33 -0.72
C THR A 91 -3.50 5.39 0.23
N GLY A 92 -2.18 5.63 0.17
CA GLY A 92 -1.53 6.65 0.98
C GLY A 92 -1.38 6.29 2.46
N TYR A 93 -1.75 7.21 3.35
CA TYR A 93 -1.41 7.15 4.78
C TYR A 93 0.10 6.98 4.99
N ASP A 94 0.52 6.04 5.86
CA ASP A 94 1.92 5.71 6.09
C ASP A 94 2.36 4.39 5.40
N LEU A 95 1.47 3.80 4.56
CA LEU A 95 1.76 2.59 3.81
C LEU A 95 2.95 2.82 2.87
N GLY A 96 3.91 1.90 2.86
CA GLY A 96 5.10 1.99 2.02
C GLY A 96 6.08 3.11 2.40
N MET A 97 5.82 3.83 3.50
CA MET A 97 6.70 4.89 4.03
C MET A 97 7.42 4.41 5.29
N ASN A 98 6.73 4.20 6.42
CA ASN A 98 7.27 3.63 7.65
C ASN A 98 6.48 2.38 8.09
N THR A 99 5.48 1.99 7.31
CA THR A 99 4.76 0.72 7.38
C THR A 99 5.03 -0.04 6.09
N TYR A 100 5.33 -1.34 6.16
CA TYR A 100 5.62 -2.15 4.98
C TYR A 100 4.48 -2.08 3.97
N GLY A 101 4.82 -1.80 2.72
CA GLY A 101 3.91 -1.41 1.66
C GLY A 101 3.53 -2.53 0.70
N GLY A 102 2.77 -2.13 -0.32
CA GLY A 102 2.14 -3.00 -1.31
C GLY A 102 3.09 -3.74 -2.25
N PHE A 103 4.41 -3.49 -2.19
CA PHE A 103 5.41 -4.29 -2.92
C PHE A 103 5.81 -5.57 -2.17
N GLY A 104 5.05 -5.95 -1.15
CA GLY A 104 5.04 -7.24 -0.49
C GLY A 104 3.73 -8.00 -0.75
N GLN A 105 3.77 -9.34 -0.72
CA GLN A 105 2.56 -10.16 -0.88
C GLN A 105 1.58 -10.06 0.30
N TYR A 106 2.04 -9.55 1.44
CA TYR A 106 1.22 -9.29 2.63
C TYR A 106 1.57 -7.94 3.23
N ILE A 107 0.54 -7.26 3.74
CA ILE A 107 0.66 -6.03 4.52
C ILE A 107 -0.16 -6.14 5.80
N SER A 108 0.23 -5.38 6.82
CA SER A 108 -0.54 -5.20 8.04
C SER A 108 -0.86 -3.73 8.22
N ILE A 109 -2.15 -3.38 8.32
CA ILE A 109 -2.64 -2.01 8.33
C ILE A 109 -3.72 -1.77 9.39
N PRO A 110 -3.84 -0.52 9.91
CA PRO A 110 -5.02 -0.11 10.65
C PRO A 110 -6.29 -0.18 9.79
N ALA A 111 -7.41 -0.60 10.37
CA ALA A 111 -8.68 -0.77 9.64
C ALA A 111 -9.20 0.55 9.04
N ASN A 112 -8.95 1.67 9.70
CA ASN A 112 -9.36 3.00 9.22
C ASN A 112 -8.58 3.51 7.99
N TRP A 113 -7.56 2.77 7.51
CA TRP A 113 -6.89 3.04 6.24
C TRP A 113 -7.57 2.34 5.07
N ALA A 114 -8.34 1.30 5.35
CA ALA A 114 -8.97 0.47 4.34
C ALA A 114 -10.33 1.03 3.92
N ILE A 115 -10.65 0.86 2.65
CA ILE A 115 -12.00 1.02 2.11
C ILE A 115 -12.40 -0.27 1.37
N PRO A 116 -13.68 -0.68 1.40
CA PRO A 116 -14.13 -1.81 0.61
C PRO A 116 -13.85 -1.60 -0.86
N LEU A 117 -13.41 -2.64 -1.59
CA LEU A 117 -13.32 -2.60 -3.05
C LEU A 117 -14.74 -2.47 -3.62
N PRO A 118 -15.05 -1.41 -4.40
CA PRO A 118 -16.35 -1.27 -5.06
C PRO A 118 -16.64 -2.44 -6.02
N GLU A 119 -17.86 -2.95 -6.04
CA GLU A 119 -18.27 -4.08 -6.89
C GLU A 119 -18.06 -3.82 -8.40
N GLN A 120 -18.07 -2.52 -8.80
CA GLN A 120 -17.89 -2.09 -10.19
C GLN A 120 -16.43 -2.08 -10.65
N LEU A 121 -15.47 -2.29 -9.75
CA LEU A 121 -14.05 -2.27 -10.06
C LEU A 121 -13.42 -3.64 -9.83
N SER A 122 -12.63 -4.09 -10.76
CA SER A 122 -11.67 -5.17 -10.52
C SER A 122 -10.50 -4.66 -9.68
N GLU A 123 -9.78 -5.56 -9.03
CA GLU A 123 -8.58 -5.22 -8.25
C GLU A 123 -7.51 -4.52 -9.13
N ALA A 124 -7.34 -4.99 -10.37
CA ALA A 124 -6.40 -4.38 -11.33
C ALA A 124 -6.81 -2.95 -11.72
N GLU A 125 -8.10 -2.70 -11.97
CA GLU A 125 -8.61 -1.36 -12.26
C GLU A 125 -8.45 -0.42 -11.07
N ALA A 126 -8.73 -0.89 -9.85
CA ALA A 126 -8.53 -0.11 -8.64
C ALA A 126 -7.08 0.36 -8.50
N MET A 127 -6.10 -0.49 -8.78
CA MET A 127 -4.67 -0.13 -8.73
C MET A 127 -4.20 0.64 -9.97
N SER A 128 -4.89 0.55 -11.09
CA SER A 128 -4.66 1.45 -12.23
C SER A 128 -5.07 2.90 -11.93
N ILE A 129 -6.02 3.10 -11.01
CA ILE A 129 -6.40 4.41 -10.47
C ILE A 129 -5.37 4.84 -9.41
N GLY A 130 -5.24 4.07 -8.35
CA GLY A 130 -4.32 4.31 -7.23
C GLY A 130 -4.38 5.73 -6.66
N THR A 131 -3.34 6.11 -5.92
CA THR A 131 -3.19 7.47 -5.37
C THR A 131 -3.13 8.54 -6.47
N ALA A 132 -2.51 8.25 -7.63
CA ALA A 132 -2.38 9.21 -8.73
C ALA A 132 -3.75 9.55 -9.35
N GLY A 133 -4.55 8.52 -9.68
CA GLY A 133 -5.89 8.72 -10.24
C GLY A 133 -6.86 9.34 -9.24
N LEU A 134 -6.81 8.95 -7.96
CA LEU A 134 -7.58 9.58 -6.90
C LEU A 134 -7.27 11.09 -6.80
N THR A 135 -5.99 11.46 -6.82
CA THR A 135 -5.54 12.85 -6.78
C THR A 135 -6.05 13.64 -7.99
N ALA A 136 -5.90 13.08 -9.19
CA ALA A 136 -6.43 13.70 -10.41
C ALA A 136 -7.94 13.91 -10.35
N GLY A 137 -8.69 12.89 -9.93
CA GLY A 137 -10.14 12.96 -9.76
C GLY A 137 -10.59 14.02 -8.76
N LEU A 138 -9.89 14.15 -7.64
CA LEU A 138 -10.16 15.19 -6.64
C LEU A 138 -9.87 16.59 -7.20
N CYS A 139 -8.80 16.77 -7.99
CA CYS A 139 -8.49 18.03 -8.66
C CYS A 139 -9.60 18.42 -9.65
N VAL A 140 -10.00 17.51 -10.55
CA VAL A 140 -11.08 17.75 -11.52
C VAL A 140 -12.39 18.08 -10.81
N ARG A 141 -12.78 17.28 -9.80
CA ARG A 141 -13.96 17.56 -8.98
C ARG A 141 -13.93 18.96 -8.37
N LYS A 142 -12.77 19.37 -7.82
CA LYS A 142 -12.63 20.69 -7.21
C LYS A 142 -12.77 21.82 -8.24
N LEU A 143 -12.26 21.65 -9.47
CA LEU A 143 -12.42 22.61 -10.55
C LEU A 143 -13.90 22.74 -10.94
N LEU A 144 -14.60 21.61 -11.18
CA LEU A 144 -16.03 21.60 -11.52
C LEU A 144 -16.89 22.25 -10.43
N MET A 145 -16.57 22.06 -9.15
CA MET A 145 -17.27 22.71 -8.03
C MET A 145 -17.07 24.23 -7.98
N ASN A 146 -16.14 24.79 -8.74
CA ASN A 146 -15.89 26.22 -8.86
C ASN A 146 -16.21 26.74 -10.27
N ASP A 147 -17.12 26.06 -11.00
CA ASP A 147 -17.57 26.41 -12.34
C ASP A 147 -16.45 26.52 -13.40
N LEU A 148 -15.33 25.84 -13.16
CA LEU A 148 -14.22 25.71 -14.09
C LEU A 148 -14.36 24.40 -14.85
N ALA A 149 -15.05 24.42 -15.98
CA ALA A 149 -15.16 23.29 -16.91
C ALA A 149 -14.26 23.53 -18.14
N PRO A 150 -13.79 22.46 -18.79
CA PRO A 150 -13.17 22.59 -20.12
C PRO A 150 -14.18 23.18 -21.12
N ASP A 151 -13.71 23.99 -22.06
CA ASP A 151 -14.47 24.52 -23.19
C ASP A 151 -14.92 23.39 -24.15
#